data_167c19ffab8fd33a3e75b72aa2663796
#
_entry.id   167c19ffab8fd33a3e75b72aa2663796
#
_cell.length_a   1.000
_cell.length_b   1.000
_cell.length_c   1.000
_cell.angle_alpha   90.00
_cell.angle_beta   90.00
_cell.angle_gamma   90.00
#
_symmetry.space_group_name_H-M   'P 1'
#
loop_
_entity.id
_entity.type
_entity.pdbx_description
1 polymer ?
#
loop_
_entity_poly.entity_id
_entity_poly.type
_entity_poly.pdbx_seq_one_letter_code
_entity_poly.pdbx_strand_id
1 'polypeptide(L)'
;MKRTLAGLFLVASMTGCGNTAEETVVPVPQNIKIVSVGDSLTEGVGDSTGSGGYVPYLERKLESLHEIKDVKFSNYGKKGNRTDQLLKEVQKDEMKADIAEADIVMITIGGNDVVKVVKENWSHLTIDNFEEEEAGYGKRIRAILAEIRKQNEDAGIVLVGIYNPFGKIFVETEDDEEIISSWNETGKLAAARFDRTTFVSIENIFSKGSEELFFEDQFHPNDLGYKQIADRIFDTIKGEELEQLTNQKMVFTNEGSH
;
A
#
# COMPACT_ATOMS: atom_id res chain seq x y z
N MET A 1 52.93 63.45 -31.91
CA MET A 1 51.58 64.00 -31.82
C MET A 1 50.62 63.07 -32.58
N LYS A 2 49.92 62.18 -31.90
CA LYS A 2 48.84 61.31 -32.46
C LYS A 2 47.61 61.49 -31.59
N ARG A 3 46.55 62.03 -32.15
CA ARG A 3 45.25 62.24 -31.56
C ARG A 3 44.48 60.95 -31.71
N THR A 4 44.03 60.38 -30.60
CA THR A 4 43.15 59.23 -30.54
C THR A 4 41.70 59.74 -30.34
N LEU A 5 40.82 59.46 -31.32
CA LEU A 5 39.37 59.65 -31.19
C LEU A 5 38.79 58.54 -30.31
N ALA A 6 38.06 58.90 -29.26
CA ALA A 6 37.25 57.97 -28.48
C ALA A 6 35.85 57.93 -29.12
N GLY A 7 35.49 56.77 -29.63
CA GLY A 7 34.15 56.49 -30.13
C GLY A 7 33.25 56.05 -28.96
N LEU A 8 32.17 56.79 -28.76
CA LEU A 8 31.12 56.50 -27.75
C LEU A 8 30.17 55.46 -28.35
N PHE A 9 30.21 54.23 -27.85
CA PHE A 9 29.21 53.22 -28.21
C PHE A 9 28.01 53.34 -27.26
N LEU A 10 26.87 53.70 -27.80
CA LEU A 10 25.58 53.71 -27.13
C LEU A 10 25.02 52.27 -27.17
N VAL A 11 25.01 51.58 -26.04
CA VAL A 11 24.35 50.28 -25.90
C VAL A 11 22.86 50.51 -25.58
N ALA A 12 22.01 50.29 -26.56
CA ALA A 12 20.56 50.28 -26.35
C ALA A 12 20.16 48.95 -25.69
N SER A 13 19.81 48.99 -24.41
CA SER A 13 19.23 47.85 -23.67
C SER A 13 17.79 47.65 -24.13
N MET A 14 17.56 46.67 -25.00
CA MET A 14 16.20 46.15 -25.25
C MET A 14 15.81 45.26 -24.09
N THR A 15 15.00 45.77 -23.18
CA THR A 15 14.23 44.96 -22.20
C THR A 15 13.11 44.24 -22.95
N GLY A 16 13.40 43.02 -23.42
CA GLY A 16 12.38 42.10 -23.88
C GLY A 16 11.65 41.54 -22.66
N CYS A 17 10.39 41.92 -22.46
CA CYS A 17 9.45 41.15 -21.63
C CYS A 17 9.23 39.80 -22.33
N GLY A 18 10.03 38.82 -21.96
CA GLY A 18 9.75 37.42 -22.28
C GLY A 18 8.61 36.94 -21.36
N ASN A 19 7.40 36.86 -21.89
CA ASN A 19 6.37 35.97 -21.32
C ASN A 19 6.92 34.55 -21.50
N THR A 20 7.51 33.98 -20.48
CA THR A 20 7.68 32.54 -20.39
C THR A 20 6.26 31.99 -20.18
N ALA A 21 5.60 31.58 -21.27
CA ALA A 21 4.48 30.69 -21.17
C ALA A 21 5.04 29.43 -20.46
N GLU A 22 4.60 29.15 -19.24
CA GLU A 22 4.78 27.86 -18.66
C GLU A 22 4.14 26.87 -19.65
N GLU A 23 4.96 26.06 -20.29
CA GLU A 23 4.46 24.90 -21.04
C GLU A 23 3.77 24.02 -20.01
N THR A 24 2.45 24.00 -20.03
CA THR A 24 1.66 23.02 -19.28
C THR A 24 2.01 21.65 -19.85
N VAL A 25 2.89 20.94 -19.15
CA VAL A 25 3.20 19.55 -19.47
C VAL A 25 1.94 18.75 -19.23
N VAL A 26 1.25 18.36 -20.29
CA VAL A 26 0.10 17.45 -20.18
C VAL A 26 0.65 16.07 -19.84
N PRO A 27 0.28 15.50 -18.67
CA PRO A 27 0.77 14.19 -18.29
C PRO A 27 0.36 13.14 -19.33
N VAL A 28 1.29 12.30 -19.73
CA VAL A 28 0.99 11.15 -20.62
C VAL A 28 0.55 9.99 -19.75
N PRO A 29 -0.67 9.44 -19.97
CA PRO A 29 -1.14 8.31 -19.18
C PRO A 29 -0.19 7.11 -19.19
N GLN A 30 0.10 6.55 -18.02
CA GLN A 30 1.09 5.50 -17.81
C GLN A 30 0.45 4.13 -17.57
N ASN A 31 1.15 3.07 -17.94
CA ASN A 31 0.81 1.72 -17.51
C ASN A 31 1.46 1.47 -16.14
N ILE A 32 0.73 0.83 -15.21
CA ILE A 32 1.20 0.51 -13.86
C ILE A 32 1.16 -0.99 -13.63
N LYS A 33 2.27 -1.53 -13.13
CA LYS A 33 2.37 -2.91 -12.68
C LYS A 33 2.29 -2.97 -11.15
N ILE A 34 1.33 -3.70 -10.62
CA ILE A 34 1.14 -3.91 -9.19
C ILE A 34 1.30 -5.39 -8.87
N VAL A 35 2.16 -5.69 -7.91
CA VAL A 35 2.32 -7.04 -7.37
C VAL A 35 1.68 -7.09 -5.99
N SER A 36 0.62 -7.89 -5.83
CA SER A 36 -0.05 -8.09 -4.55
C SER A 36 0.41 -9.41 -3.93
N VAL A 37 0.99 -9.33 -2.74
CA VAL A 37 1.48 -10.49 -1.99
C VAL A 37 0.81 -10.57 -0.63
N GLY A 38 0.68 -11.76 -0.07
CA GLY A 38 0.17 -11.85 1.28
C GLY A 38 -0.70 -13.06 1.59
N ASP A 39 -1.79 -12.81 2.31
CA ASP A 39 -2.65 -13.83 2.88
C ASP A 39 -3.98 -14.00 2.13
N SER A 40 -5.02 -14.44 2.83
CA SER A 40 -6.36 -14.67 2.30
C SER A 40 -7.05 -13.38 1.80
N LEU A 41 -6.67 -12.19 2.28
CA LEU A 41 -7.23 -10.94 1.79
C LEU A 41 -6.77 -10.66 0.36
N THR A 42 -5.50 -10.90 0.06
CA THR A 42 -4.96 -10.79 -1.30
C THR A 42 -5.42 -11.94 -2.19
N GLU A 43 -5.55 -13.18 -1.66
CA GLU A 43 -6.14 -14.30 -2.42
C GLU A 43 -7.59 -14.05 -2.79
N GLY A 44 -8.35 -13.34 -1.93
CA GLY A 44 -9.75 -13.03 -2.14
C GLY A 44 -10.70 -14.07 -1.55
N VAL A 45 -10.35 -14.68 -0.41
CA VAL A 45 -11.24 -15.63 0.27
C VAL A 45 -12.51 -14.91 0.74
N GLY A 46 -13.69 -15.41 0.35
CA GLY A 46 -14.99 -14.77 0.62
C GLY A 46 -15.50 -13.87 -0.50
N ASP A 47 -14.68 -13.59 -1.51
CA ASP A 47 -15.09 -12.94 -2.75
C ASP A 47 -15.96 -13.90 -3.59
N SER A 48 -17.24 -13.55 -3.79
CA SER A 48 -18.19 -14.40 -4.54
C SER A 48 -17.85 -14.50 -6.02
N THR A 49 -17.07 -13.57 -6.54
CA THR A 49 -16.68 -13.50 -7.96
C THR A 49 -15.44 -14.34 -8.27
N GLY A 50 -14.66 -14.72 -7.25
CA GLY A 50 -13.38 -15.41 -7.42
C GLY A 50 -12.32 -14.57 -8.15
N SER A 51 -12.48 -13.25 -8.14
CA SER A 51 -11.61 -12.35 -8.92
C SER A 51 -10.41 -11.81 -8.12
N GLY A 52 -10.25 -12.18 -6.86
CA GLY A 52 -9.09 -11.79 -6.03
C GLY A 52 -9.36 -10.68 -5.03
N GLY A 53 -10.52 -10.71 -4.38
CA GLY A 53 -10.84 -9.86 -3.24
C GLY A 53 -10.88 -8.37 -3.59
N TYR A 54 -10.01 -7.58 -2.95
CA TYR A 54 -9.96 -6.12 -3.16
C TYR A 54 -9.36 -5.71 -4.52
N VAL A 55 -8.57 -6.59 -5.15
CA VAL A 55 -7.80 -6.29 -6.36
C VAL A 55 -8.65 -5.74 -7.49
N PRO A 56 -9.74 -6.41 -7.95
CA PRO A 56 -10.52 -5.92 -9.09
C PRO A 56 -11.29 -4.61 -8.80
N TYR A 57 -11.57 -4.32 -7.54
CA TYR A 57 -12.17 -3.04 -7.15
C TYR A 57 -11.15 -1.91 -7.21
N LEU A 58 -9.93 -2.16 -6.73
CA LEU A 58 -8.84 -1.19 -6.76
C LEU A 58 -8.36 -0.92 -8.18
N GLU A 59 -8.23 -1.96 -9.02
CA GLU A 59 -7.89 -1.85 -10.43
C GLU A 59 -8.81 -0.87 -11.16
N ARG A 60 -10.13 -1.07 -11.07
CA ARG A 60 -11.13 -0.16 -11.69
C ARG A 60 -11.01 1.29 -11.19
N LYS A 61 -10.69 1.49 -9.90
CA LYS A 61 -10.52 2.83 -9.34
C LYS A 61 -9.26 3.50 -9.88
N LEU A 62 -8.16 2.79 -9.94
CA LEU A 62 -6.92 3.29 -10.50
C LEU A 62 -7.07 3.62 -11.99
N GLU A 63 -7.69 2.74 -12.78
CA GLU A 63 -7.97 2.97 -14.20
C GLU A 63 -8.95 4.12 -14.48
N SER A 64 -9.70 4.58 -13.46
CA SER A 64 -10.54 5.78 -13.59
C SER A 64 -9.76 7.09 -13.54
N LEU A 65 -8.47 7.06 -13.18
CA LEU A 65 -7.60 8.22 -13.16
C LEU A 65 -7.10 8.54 -14.58
N HIS A 66 -7.12 9.80 -14.96
CA HIS A 66 -6.67 10.24 -16.29
C HIS A 66 -5.18 9.96 -16.57
N GLU A 67 -4.39 9.91 -15.52
CA GLU A 67 -2.95 9.66 -15.54
C GLU A 67 -2.60 8.19 -15.72
N ILE A 68 -3.58 7.30 -15.59
CA ILE A 68 -3.41 5.85 -15.76
C ILE A 68 -4.05 5.39 -17.06
N LYS A 69 -3.25 4.67 -17.86
CA LYS A 69 -3.70 4.06 -19.11
C LYS A 69 -4.20 2.62 -18.91
N ASP A 70 -3.49 1.87 -18.07
CA ASP A 70 -3.75 0.46 -17.82
C ASP A 70 -3.10 0.05 -16.49
N VAL A 71 -3.74 -0.85 -15.75
CA VAL A 71 -3.21 -1.41 -14.51
C VAL A 71 -3.11 -2.92 -14.65
N LYS A 72 -1.94 -3.47 -14.38
CA LYS A 72 -1.74 -4.92 -14.39
C LYS A 72 -1.40 -5.41 -12.99
N PHE A 73 -2.25 -6.31 -12.46
CA PHE A 73 -2.00 -6.99 -11.20
C PHE A 73 -1.40 -8.39 -11.40
N SER A 74 -0.35 -8.70 -10.63
CA SER A 74 0.07 -10.08 -10.33
C SER A 74 -0.34 -10.40 -8.90
N ASN A 75 -1.19 -11.40 -8.68
CA ASN A 75 -1.74 -11.75 -7.38
C ASN A 75 -1.09 -13.01 -6.81
N TYR A 76 -0.37 -12.88 -5.70
CA TYR A 76 0.33 -13.93 -4.96
C TYR A 76 -0.25 -14.11 -3.54
N GLY A 77 -1.54 -13.82 -3.37
CA GLY A 77 -2.25 -14.09 -2.13
C GLY A 77 -2.33 -15.59 -1.82
N LYS A 78 -2.21 -15.96 -0.55
CA LYS A 78 -2.28 -17.35 -0.12
C LYS A 78 -2.94 -17.46 1.24
N LYS A 79 -4.11 -18.10 1.25
CA LYS A 79 -4.89 -18.35 2.48
C LYS A 79 -4.04 -18.92 3.60
N GLY A 80 -4.17 -18.34 4.77
CA GLY A 80 -3.48 -18.80 5.98
C GLY A 80 -2.02 -18.39 6.08
N ASN A 81 -1.51 -17.62 5.11
CA ASN A 81 -0.12 -17.18 5.10
C ASN A 81 0.18 -16.26 6.29
N ARG A 82 1.33 -16.47 6.93
CA ARG A 82 1.88 -15.65 8.01
C ARG A 82 3.14 -14.93 7.55
N THR A 83 3.58 -13.97 8.34
CA THR A 83 4.80 -13.20 8.04
C THR A 83 6.06 -14.07 7.86
N ASP A 84 6.20 -15.16 8.62
CA ASP A 84 7.35 -16.10 8.49
C ASP A 84 7.34 -16.90 7.18
N GLN A 85 6.17 -17.13 6.62
CA GLN A 85 5.99 -17.81 5.35
C GLN A 85 6.17 -16.83 4.17
N LEU A 86 5.53 -15.65 4.25
CA LEU A 86 5.65 -14.62 3.22
C LEU A 86 7.12 -14.19 3.03
N LEU A 87 7.90 -14.06 4.13
CA LEU A 87 9.32 -13.73 4.04
C LEU A 87 10.13 -14.75 3.20
N LYS A 88 9.72 -16.00 3.20
CA LYS A 88 10.33 -17.04 2.34
C LYS A 88 9.80 -16.98 0.91
N GLU A 89 8.53 -16.61 0.74
CA GLU A 89 7.87 -16.59 -0.56
C GLU A 89 8.35 -15.43 -1.44
N VAL A 90 8.57 -14.25 -0.88
CA VAL A 90 9.11 -13.09 -1.62
C VAL A 90 10.53 -13.33 -2.17
N GLN A 91 11.21 -14.39 -1.72
CA GLN A 91 12.55 -14.79 -2.20
C GLN A 91 12.50 -15.83 -3.31
N LYS A 92 11.31 -16.36 -3.67
CA LYS A 92 11.17 -17.35 -4.76
C LYS A 92 11.32 -16.67 -6.11
N ASP A 93 11.95 -17.33 -7.04
CA ASP A 93 12.34 -16.77 -8.35
C ASP A 93 11.18 -16.12 -9.10
N GLU A 94 9.99 -16.75 -9.12
CA GLU A 94 8.81 -16.23 -9.80
C GLU A 94 8.34 -14.90 -9.20
N MET A 95 8.08 -14.87 -7.89
CA MET A 95 7.63 -13.66 -7.20
C MET A 95 8.69 -12.56 -7.23
N LYS A 96 9.97 -12.94 -7.09
CA LYS A 96 11.10 -12.03 -7.19
C LYS A 96 11.20 -11.35 -8.55
N ALA A 97 10.96 -12.09 -9.65
CA ALA A 97 10.98 -11.51 -10.98
C ALA A 97 9.88 -10.48 -11.18
N ASP A 98 8.66 -10.77 -10.69
CA ASP A 98 7.54 -9.82 -10.77
C ASP A 98 7.77 -8.58 -9.88
N ILE A 99 8.28 -8.77 -8.65
CA ILE A 99 8.62 -7.65 -7.74
C ILE A 99 9.68 -6.74 -8.38
N ALA A 100 10.69 -7.31 -9.06
CA ALA A 100 11.74 -6.54 -9.71
C ALA A 100 11.23 -5.59 -10.81
N GLU A 101 10.07 -5.90 -11.39
CA GLU A 101 9.44 -5.09 -12.44
C GLU A 101 8.21 -4.29 -11.96
N ALA A 102 7.83 -4.40 -10.69
CA ALA A 102 6.66 -3.75 -10.14
C ALA A 102 6.86 -2.24 -9.98
N ASP A 103 5.83 -1.46 -10.26
CA ASP A 103 5.77 -0.05 -9.85
C ASP A 103 5.32 0.05 -8.38
N ILE A 104 4.43 -0.85 -7.94
CA ILE A 104 3.93 -0.91 -6.57
C ILE A 104 3.86 -2.38 -6.11
N VAL A 105 4.28 -2.63 -4.87
CA VAL A 105 4.06 -3.91 -4.17
C VAL A 105 3.06 -3.70 -3.04
N MET A 106 1.93 -4.41 -3.09
CA MET A 106 0.90 -4.39 -2.05
C MET A 106 1.02 -5.61 -1.15
N ILE A 107 0.87 -5.41 0.16
CA ILE A 107 1.08 -6.46 1.15
C ILE A 107 -0.11 -6.51 2.10
N THR A 108 -0.77 -7.67 2.19
CA THR A 108 -1.73 -7.99 3.27
C THR A 108 -1.17 -9.15 4.09
N ILE A 109 -0.81 -8.91 5.34
CA ILE A 109 -0.21 -9.95 6.17
C ILE A 109 -0.29 -9.58 7.66
N GLY A 110 -0.37 -10.57 8.52
CA GLY A 110 -0.31 -10.40 9.98
C GLY A 110 -1.53 -10.94 10.70
N GLY A 111 -2.71 -10.93 10.11
CA GLY A 111 -3.92 -11.49 10.74
C GLY A 111 -3.74 -12.95 11.15
N ASN A 112 -3.08 -13.76 10.33
CA ASN A 112 -2.80 -15.16 10.67
C ASN A 112 -1.70 -15.34 11.74
N ASP A 113 -0.83 -14.36 11.93
CA ASP A 113 0.13 -14.35 13.04
C ASP A 113 -0.63 -14.16 14.37
N VAL A 114 -1.59 -13.23 14.42
CA VAL A 114 -2.49 -13.02 15.57
C VAL A 114 -3.32 -14.28 15.84
N VAL A 115 -3.94 -14.89 14.82
CA VAL A 115 -4.71 -16.15 14.95
C VAL A 115 -3.84 -17.28 15.46
N LYS A 116 -2.56 -17.34 15.10
CA LYS A 116 -1.61 -18.33 15.61
C LYS A 116 -1.43 -18.21 17.13
N VAL A 117 -1.27 -16.98 17.66
CA VAL A 117 -1.16 -16.77 19.12
C VAL A 117 -2.34 -17.38 19.84
N VAL A 118 -3.56 -17.14 19.39
CA VAL A 118 -4.77 -17.70 19.98
C VAL A 118 -4.80 -19.22 19.91
N LYS A 119 -4.47 -19.80 18.76
CA LYS A 119 -4.49 -21.27 18.59
C LYS A 119 -3.48 -21.99 19.47
N GLU A 120 -2.29 -21.42 19.63
CA GLU A 120 -1.21 -22.02 20.40
C GLU A 120 -1.40 -21.85 21.91
N ASN A 121 -2.15 -20.82 22.35
CA ASN A 121 -2.35 -20.51 23.76
C ASN A 121 -3.82 -20.66 24.24
N TRP A 122 -4.66 -21.34 23.47
CA TRP A 122 -6.11 -21.41 23.67
C TRP A 122 -6.57 -21.64 25.12
N SER A 123 -5.87 -22.47 25.89
CA SER A 123 -6.22 -22.78 27.26
C SER A 123 -5.72 -21.78 28.31
N HIS A 124 -4.78 -20.92 27.95
CA HIS A 124 -4.11 -19.99 28.86
C HIS A 124 -3.74 -18.68 28.12
N LEU A 125 -4.65 -18.19 27.29
CA LEU A 125 -4.44 -16.98 26.51
C LEU A 125 -4.31 -15.77 27.43
N THR A 126 -3.24 -15.00 27.24
CA THR A 126 -2.96 -13.76 27.98
C THR A 126 -2.51 -12.68 27.01
N ILE A 127 -2.56 -11.41 27.41
CA ILE A 127 -2.05 -10.27 26.62
C ILE A 127 -0.55 -10.46 26.35
N ASP A 128 0.22 -10.92 27.32
CA ASP A 128 1.68 -11.16 27.17
C ASP A 128 2.01 -12.08 25.98
N ASN A 129 1.14 -13.03 25.64
CA ASN A 129 1.34 -13.90 24.48
C ASN A 129 1.29 -13.11 23.15
N PHE A 130 0.44 -12.09 23.08
CA PHE A 130 0.34 -11.24 21.89
C PHE A 130 1.53 -10.28 21.81
N GLU A 131 1.97 -9.69 22.93
CA GLU A 131 3.11 -8.79 22.99
C GLU A 131 4.42 -9.50 22.58
N GLU A 132 4.64 -10.74 23.03
CA GLU A 132 5.81 -11.54 22.66
C GLU A 132 5.84 -11.81 21.14
N GLU A 133 4.73 -12.26 20.55
CA GLU A 133 4.65 -12.56 19.11
C GLU A 133 4.66 -11.27 18.27
N GLU A 134 4.11 -10.15 18.76
CA GLU A 134 4.13 -8.86 18.08
C GLU A 134 5.56 -8.37 17.82
N ALA A 135 6.46 -8.53 18.79
CA ALA A 135 7.88 -8.20 18.59
C ALA A 135 8.51 -9.02 17.46
N GLY A 136 8.11 -10.30 17.32
CA GLY A 136 8.47 -11.19 16.22
C GLY A 136 7.89 -10.74 14.89
N TYR A 137 6.60 -10.42 14.86
CA TYR A 137 5.88 -9.87 13.73
C TYR A 137 6.58 -8.61 13.18
N GLY A 138 6.85 -7.63 14.02
CA GLY A 138 7.51 -6.39 13.61
C GLY A 138 8.92 -6.62 13.01
N LYS A 139 9.67 -7.60 13.51
CA LYS A 139 10.96 -8.00 12.90
C LYS A 139 10.77 -8.60 11.51
N ARG A 140 9.77 -9.48 11.34
CA ARG A 140 9.49 -10.14 10.06
C ARG A 140 8.93 -9.16 9.03
N ILE A 141 8.04 -8.23 9.41
CA ILE A 141 7.58 -7.15 8.51
C ILE A 141 8.78 -6.36 7.99
N ARG A 142 9.67 -5.89 8.86
CA ARG A 142 10.87 -5.16 8.40
C ARG A 142 11.75 -6.00 7.46
N ALA A 143 11.88 -7.29 7.71
CA ALA A 143 12.65 -8.18 6.84
C ALA A 143 11.99 -8.37 5.46
N ILE A 144 10.66 -8.46 5.40
CA ILE A 144 9.90 -8.54 4.15
C ILE A 144 10.08 -7.24 3.35
N LEU A 145 9.88 -6.09 3.99
CA LEU A 145 10.05 -4.78 3.35
C LEU A 145 11.49 -4.58 2.83
N ALA A 146 12.49 -4.96 3.62
CA ALA A 146 13.90 -4.90 3.22
C ALA A 146 14.20 -5.82 2.03
N GLU A 147 13.64 -7.03 2.00
CA GLU A 147 13.84 -7.96 0.89
C GLU A 147 13.20 -7.46 -0.40
N ILE A 148 11.97 -6.89 -0.32
CA ILE A 148 11.29 -6.26 -1.47
C ILE A 148 12.13 -5.07 -1.97
N ARG A 149 12.57 -4.18 -1.08
CA ARG A 149 13.40 -3.03 -1.44
C ARG A 149 14.74 -3.40 -2.07
N LYS A 150 15.34 -4.51 -1.63
CA LYS A 150 16.55 -5.06 -2.22
C LYS A 150 16.33 -5.60 -3.65
N GLN A 151 15.15 -6.13 -3.93
CA GLN A 151 14.79 -6.64 -5.26
C GLN A 151 14.40 -5.50 -6.20
N ASN A 152 13.78 -4.46 -5.67
CA ASN A 152 13.36 -3.27 -6.42
C ASN A 152 13.44 -2.03 -5.50
N GLU A 153 14.47 -1.21 -5.73
CA GLU A 153 14.69 0.01 -4.94
C GLU A 153 13.68 1.11 -5.27
N ASP A 154 13.07 1.06 -6.46
CA ASP A 154 12.17 2.09 -6.97
C ASP A 154 10.68 1.81 -6.71
N ALA A 155 10.27 0.58 -6.49
CA ALA A 155 8.88 0.24 -6.26
C ALA A 155 8.30 0.98 -5.04
N GLY A 156 7.08 1.50 -5.14
CA GLY A 156 6.29 1.83 -3.97
C GLY A 156 5.90 0.58 -3.18
N ILE A 157 5.74 0.70 -1.88
CA ILE A 157 5.23 -0.40 -1.05
C ILE A 157 4.00 0.09 -0.30
N VAL A 158 2.92 -0.67 -0.37
CA VAL A 158 1.69 -0.42 0.39
C VAL A 158 1.47 -1.58 1.35
N LEU A 159 1.69 -1.33 2.63
CA LEU A 159 1.39 -2.29 3.70
C LEU A 159 -0.02 -2.04 4.22
N VAL A 160 -0.92 -2.98 3.99
CA VAL A 160 -2.29 -2.94 4.52
C VAL A 160 -2.29 -3.51 5.93
N GLY A 161 -2.86 -2.79 6.87
CA GLY A 161 -3.01 -3.21 8.26
C GLY A 161 -3.97 -4.38 8.42
N ILE A 162 -4.06 -4.87 9.64
CA ILE A 162 -4.97 -5.95 10.02
C ILE A 162 -6.24 -5.37 10.66
N TYR A 163 -7.33 -6.10 10.58
CA TYR A 163 -8.56 -5.86 11.35
C TYR A 163 -8.71 -6.94 12.43
N ASN A 164 -9.63 -6.73 13.37
CA ASN A 164 -9.88 -7.71 14.42
C ASN A 164 -10.48 -9.01 13.82
N PRO A 165 -9.74 -10.13 13.80
CA PRO A 165 -10.22 -11.38 13.24
C PRO A 165 -11.16 -12.13 14.19
N PHE A 166 -11.39 -11.61 15.40
CA PHE A 166 -12.06 -12.34 16.47
C PHE A 166 -13.51 -11.91 16.71
N GLY A 167 -14.04 -10.95 15.96
CA GLY A 167 -15.30 -10.22 16.16
C GLY A 167 -16.54 -10.99 16.63
N LYS A 168 -16.51 -12.36 16.65
CA LYS A 168 -17.53 -13.22 17.27
C LYS A 168 -16.97 -14.42 18.00
N ILE A 169 -15.66 -14.69 17.92
CA ILE A 169 -15.03 -15.85 18.55
C ILE A 169 -14.72 -15.54 20.02
N PHE A 170 -14.37 -14.32 20.32
CA PHE A 170 -14.22 -13.79 21.67
C PHE A 170 -15.29 -12.74 21.93
N VAL A 171 -15.72 -12.63 23.16
CA VAL A 171 -16.50 -11.47 23.62
C VAL A 171 -15.61 -10.27 23.38
N GLU A 172 -16.01 -9.39 22.45
CA GLU A 172 -15.27 -8.15 22.17
C GLU A 172 -14.98 -7.45 23.50
N THR A 173 -13.71 -7.42 23.87
CA THR A 173 -13.21 -6.71 25.05
C THR A 173 -12.44 -5.49 24.57
N GLU A 174 -12.28 -4.50 25.42
CA GLU A 174 -11.40 -3.35 25.12
C GLU A 174 -9.97 -3.84 24.82
N ASP A 175 -9.55 -4.96 25.40
CA ASP A 175 -8.25 -5.57 25.22
C ASP A 175 -8.03 -6.06 23.77
N ASP A 176 -9.06 -6.57 23.09
CA ASP A 176 -8.94 -7.07 21.70
C ASP A 176 -8.68 -5.93 20.70
N GLU A 177 -9.33 -4.78 20.91
CA GLU A 177 -9.10 -3.58 20.07
C GLU A 177 -7.69 -3.02 20.33
N GLU A 178 -7.22 -3.03 21.60
CA GLU A 178 -5.88 -2.57 21.95
C GLU A 178 -4.79 -3.45 21.33
N ILE A 179 -4.95 -4.77 21.35
CA ILE A 179 -4.04 -5.73 20.70
C ILE A 179 -3.91 -5.44 19.20
N ILE A 180 -5.03 -5.33 18.49
CA ILE A 180 -5.01 -5.08 17.03
C ILE A 180 -4.42 -3.71 16.71
N SER A 181 -4.75 -2.69 17.49
CA SER A 181 -4.21 -1.35 17.33
C SER A 181 -2.68 -1.32 17.55
N SER A 182 -2.17 -2.04 18.56
CA SER A 182 -0.72 -2.16 18.82
C SER A 182 0.00 -2.85 17.66
N TRP A 183 -0.54 -3.94 17.14
CA TRP A 183 0.04 -4.65 15.99
C TRP A 183 0.02 -3.78 14.71
N ASN A 184 -1.03 -3.00 14.50
CA ASN A 184 -1.11 -2.04 13.40
C ASN A 184 -0.08 -0.93 13.55
N GLU A 185 0.11 -0.39 14.76
CA GLU A 185 1.14 0.63 15.01
C GLU A 185 2.55 0.05 14.79
N THR A 186 2.80 -1.19 15.21
CA THR A 186 4.06 -1.89 14.93
C THR A 186 4.30 -2.05 13.42
N GLY A 187 3.28 -2.40 12.64
CA GLY A 187 3.34 -2.46 11.18
C GLY A 187 3.62 -1.09 10.55
N LYS A 188 2.92 -0.06 10.99
CA LYS A 188 3.08 1.33 10.55
C LYS A 188 4.47 1.87 10.86
N LEU A 189 4.99 1.64 12.07
CA LEU A 189 6.34 2.03 12.45
C LEU A 189 7.42 1.26 11.66
N ALA A 190 7.13 0.03 11.25
CA ALA A 190 8.01 -0.72 10.35
C ALA A 190 8.02 -0.10 8.95
N ALA A 191 6.85 0.21 8.38
CA ALA A 191 6.68 0.85 7.07
C ALA A 191 7.39 2.21 7.00
N ALA A 192 7.25 3.04 8.03
CA ALA A 192 7.84 4.38 8.11
C ALA A 192 9.38 4.42 8.05
N ARG A 193 10.05 3.26 8.09
CA ARG A 193 11.51 3.15 7.98
C ARG A 193 12.01 3.00 6.54
N PHE A 194 11.09 2.88 5.60
CA PHE A 194 11.41 2.65 4.19
C PHE A 194 10.80 3.76 3.34
N ASP A 195 11.60 4.34 2.48
CA ASP A 195 11.14 5.35 1.53
C ASP A 195 10.06 4.78 0.61
N ARG A 196 9.14 5.65 0.15
CA ARG A 196 8.02 5.26 -0.73
C ARG A 196 7.23 4.05 -0.19
N THR A 197 6.98 4.06 1.12
CA THR A 197 6.25 2.98 1.79
C THR A 197 5.12 3.57 2.62
N THR A 198 3.88 3.20 2.28
CA THR A 198 2.66 3.70 2.91
C THR A 198 1.97 2.59 3.68
N PHE A 199 1.53 2.92 4.90
CA PHE A 199 0.68 2.05 5.70
C PHE A 199 -0.79 2.44 5.53
N VAL A 200 -1.66 1.48 5.22
CA VAL A 200 -3.10 1.68 5.07
C VAL A 200 -3.84 0.95 6.18
N SER A 201 -4.43 1.70 7.12
CA SER A 201 -5.26 1.10 8.16
C SER A 201 -6.64 0.73 7.62
N ILE A 202 -7.03 -0.53 7.86
CA ILE A 202 -8.37 -1.06 7.56
C ILE A 202 -9.14 -1.46 8.83
N GLU A 203 -8.58 -1.21 10.00
CA GLU A 203 -9.10 -1.63 11.31
C GLU A 203 -10.55 -1.19 11.52
N ASN A 204 -10.84 0.08 11.31
CA ASN A 204 -12.18 0.67 11.52
C ASN A 204 -13.22 0.25 10.48
N ILE A 205 -12.83 -0.41 9.39
CA ILE A 205 -13.79 -0.95 8.40
C ILE A 205 -14.57 -2.09 9.04
N PHE A 206 -13.90 -2.91 9.84
CA PHE A 206 -14.42 -4.13 10.45
C PHE A 206 -14.64 -3.97 11.96
N SER A 207 -15.07 -2.79 12.38
CA SER A 207 -15.43 -2.51 13.76
C SER A 207 -16.82 -3.06 14.11
N LYS A 208 -17.22 -2.93 15.37
CA LYS A 208 -18.54 -3.35 15.85
C LYS A 208 -19.68 -2.77 15.01
N GLY A 209 -20.60 -3.65 14.58
CA GLY A 209 -21.74 -3.28 13.73
C GLY A 209 -21.46 -3.38 12.23
N SER A 210 -20.35 -4.00 11.82
CA SER A 210 -19.99 -4.21 10.41
C SER A 210 -20.21 -5.67 9.94
N GLU A 211 -21.11 -6.41 10.58
CA GLU A 211 -21.37 -7.82 10.29
C GLU A 211 -21.74 -8.09 8.84
N GLU A 212 -22.38 -7.13 8.17
CA GLU A 212 -22.73 -7.23 6.76
C GLU A 212 -21.55 -7.22 5.81
N LEU A 213 -20.34 -6.90 6.31
CA LEU A 213 -19.10 -6.89 5.51
C LEU A 213 -18.39 -8.23 5.48
N PHE A 214 -18.83 -9.19 6.31
CA PHE A 214 -18.19 -10.50 6.40
C PHE A 214 -18.87 -11.55 5.53
N PHE A 215 -18.04 -12.49 5.06
CA PHE A 215 -18.49 -13.71 4.41
C PHE A 215 -19.15 -14.66 5.44
N GLU A 216 -19.73 -15.77 4.98
CA GLU A 216 -20.44 -16.75 5.81
C GLU A 216 -19.61 -17.29 7.00
N ASP A 217 -18.28 -17.31 6.84
CA ASP A 217 -17.37 -17.77 7.89
C ASP A 217 -17.16 -16.73 9.01
N GLN A 218 -17.74 -15.55 8.89
CA GLN A 218 -17.66 -14.45 9.85
C GLN A 218 -16.22 -14.00 10.18
N PHE A 219 -15.31 -14.26 9.26
CA PHE A 219 -13.88 -14.00 9.40
C PHE A 219 -13.32 -13.27 8.19
N HIS A 220 -13.61 -13.73 6.98
CA HIS A 220 -13.16 -13.08 5.77
C HIS A 220 -14.16 -12.02 5.29
N PRO A 221 -13.70 -10.96 4.61
CA PRO A 221 -14.60 -10.02 3.97
C PRO A 221 -15.43 -10.68 2.88
N ASN A 222 -16.67 -10.24 2.70
CA ASN A 222 -17.44 -10.51 1.50
C ASN A 222 -17.16 -9.43 0.43
N ASP A 223 -17.90 -9.45 -0.68
CA ASP A 223 -17.71 -8.50 -1.80
C ASP A 223 -17.80 -7.03 -1.33
N LEU A 224 -18.71 -6.72 -0.42
CA LEU A 224 -18.86 -5.36 0.13
C LEU A 224 -17.67 -4.99 1.02
N GLY A 225 -17.21 -5.91 1.85
CA GLY A 225 -16.01 -5.74 2.68
C GLY A 225 -14.77 -5.49 1.83
N TYR A 226 -14.58 -6.29 0.78
CA TYR A 226 -13.47 -6.10 -0.16
C TYR A 226 -13.54 -4.78 -0.92
N LYS A 227 -14.75 -4.36 -1.30
CA LYS A 227 -14.95 -3.05 -1.90
C LYS A 227 -14.52 -1.93 -0.96
N GLN A 228 -14.88 -2.00 0.33
CA GLN A 228 -14.48 -0.99 1.32
C GLN A 228 -12.96 -0.99 1.57
N ILE A 229 -12.31 -2.15 1.55
CA ILE A 229 -10.84 -2.24 1.61
C ILE A 229 -10.24 -1.51 0.40
N ALA A 230 -10.73 -1.78 -0.81
CA ALA A 230 -10.24 -1.13 -2.02
C ALA A 230 -10.47 0.39 -2.00
N ASP A 231 -11.65 0.84 -1.52
CA ASP A 231 -11.96 2.25 -1.33
C ASP A 231 -10.96 2.92 -0.38
N ARG A 232 -10.69 2.30 0.75
CA ARG A 232 -9.71 2.78 1.73
C ARG A 232 -8.29 2.85 1.18
N ILE A 233 -7.84 1.79 0.48
CA ILE A 233 -6.53 1.78 -0.16
C ILE A 233 -6.43 2.92 -1.17
N PHE A 234 -7.38 3.02 -2.09
CA PHE A 234 -7.41 4.06 -3.11
C PHE A 234 -7.39 5.46 -2.51
N ASP A 235 -8.26 5.73 -1.53
CA ASP A 235 -8.35 7.04 -0.88
C ASP A 235 -7.05 7.43 -0.14
N THR A 236 -6.29 6.43 0.32
CA THR A 236 -5.00 6.68 0.98
C THR A 236 -3.88 6.94 -0.02
N ILE A 237 -3.87 6.25 -1.16
CA ILE A 237 -2.74 6.32 -2.10
C ILE A 237 -2.95 7.26 -3.29
N LYS A 238 -4.16 7.80 -3.54
CA LYS A 238 -4.43 8.67 -4.69
C LYS A 238 -3.67 10.00 -4.63
N GLY A 239 -3.49 10.65 -5.78
CA GLY A 239 -2.86 11.97 -5.90
C GLY A 239 -1.36 11.92 -5.62
N GLU A 240 -0.85 12.86 -4.82
CA GLU A 240 0.57 13.01 -4.51
C GLU A 240 1.22 11.75 -3.93
N GLU A 241 0.46 10.97 -3.15
CA GLU A 241 0.97 9.71 -2.60
C GLU A 241 1.25 8.69 -3.71
N LEU A 242 0.41 8.63 -4.73
CA LEU A 242 0.60 7.74 -5.87
C LEU A 242 1.79 8.17 -6.75
N GLU A 243 2.02 9.49 -6.88
CA GLU A 243 3.24 10.01 -7.51
C GLU A 243 4.49 9.53 -6.78
N GLN A 244 4.50 9.64 -5.45
CA GLN A 244 5.63 9.22 -4.62
C GLN A 244 5.84 7.70 -4.70
N LEU A 245 4.77 6.92 -4.58
CA LEU A 245 4.81 5.45 -4.66
C LEU A 245 5.32 4.97 -6.03
N THR A 246 4.97 5.67 -7.11
CA THR A 246 5.41 5.32 -8.47
C THR A 246 6.74 5.98 -8.87
N ASN A 247 7.47 6.51 -7.91
CA ASN A 247 8.73 7.22 -8.14
C ASN A 247 8.61 8.30 -9.23
N GLN A 248 7.53 9.11 -9.15
CA GLN A 248 7.18 10.16 -10.12
C GLN A 248 6.97 9.69 -11.57
N LYS A 249 6.75 8.39 -11.77
CA LYS A 249 6.32 7.86 -13.07
C LYS A 249 4.97 8.45 -13.50
N MET A 250 4.13 8.77 -12.52
CA MET A 250 2.89 9.50 -12.70
C MET A 250 3.03 10.90 -12.09
N VAL A 251 2.46 11.88 -12.76
CA VAL A 251 2.42 13.27 -12.28
C VAL A 251 0.97 13.73 -12.34
N PHE A 252 0.42 14.11 -11.18
CA PHE A 252 -0.91 14.69 -11.10
C PHE A 252 -0.81 16.21 -11.19
N THR A 253 -1.43 16.80 -12.19
CA THR A 253 -1.54 18.27 -12.27
C THR A 253 -2.62 18.75 -11.32
N ASN A 254 -2.35 19.83 -10.57
CA ASN A 254 -3.30 20.44 -9.62
C ASN A 254 -4.53 21.10 -10.28
N GLU A 255 -4.90 20.71 -11.50
CA GLU A 255 -6.09 21.19 -12.20
C GLU A 255 -7.27 20.26 -11.94
N GLY A 256 -7.95 20.42 -10.80
CA GLY A 256 -9.17 19.64 -10.56
C GLY A 256 -9.78 19.69 -9.17
N SER A 257 -9.47 20.68 -8.36
CA SER A 257 -10.22 20.94 -7.12
C SER A 257 -11.31 21.97 -7.41
N HIS A 258 -12.40 21.55 -8.05
CA HIS A 258 -13.64 22.34 -8.15
C HIS A 258 -14.84 21.49 -7.71
#